data_b3f8a1fcd5cd2ee8f181c1a054000e45
#
_entry.id   b3f8a1fcd5cd2ee8f181c1a054000e45
#
_cell.length_a   1.000
_cell.length_b   1.000
_cell.length_c   1.000
_cell.angle_alpha   90.00
_cell.angle_beta   90.00
_cell.angle_gamma   90.00
#
_symmetry.space_group_name_H-M   'P 1'
#
loop_
_entity.id
_entity.type
_entity.pdbx_description
1 polymer ?
#
loop_
_entity_poly.entity_id
_entity_poly.type
_entity_poly.pdbx_seq_one_letter_code
_entity_poly.pdbx_strand_id
1 'polypeptide(L)'
;MLHVWQLECRALPALIQMYVNGFKLNVDYYRELLVEESEFREKKKLEVIEYLNNHGVLEEYKCPLTGKLLIHPEYSGKGKGKTKGFNLASPAQLGDVLAMVGVPLKAKVNEKTGKTSYSCDKNILAFYLRDFEVLRLYKEYKNAATRTAMVEKLI
;
A
#
# COMPACT_ATOMS: atom_id res chain seq x y z
N MET A 1 -10.48 20.88 -34.59
CA MET A 1 -9.17 20.15 -34.59
C MET A 1 -7.96 21.06 -34.89
N LEU A 2 -8.04 22.03 -35.80
CA LEU A 2 -6.92 22.95 -36.12
C LEU A 2 -6.39 23.71 -34.88
N HIS A 3 -7.27 24.19 -34.01
CA HIS A 3 -6.87 24.97 -32.82
C HIS A 3 -6.04 24.19 -31.81
N VAL A 4 -6.31 22.91 -31.61
CA VAL A 4 -5.56 22.06 -30.67
C VAL A 4 -4.14 21.85 -31.18
N TRP A 5 -4.00 21.54 -32.46
CA TRP A 5 -2.70 21.37 -33.11
C TRP A 5 -1.85 22.64 -33.11
N GLN A 6 -2.46 23.80 -33.35
CA GLN A 6 -1.79 25.09 -33.24
C GLN A 6 -1.32 25.41 -31.82
N LEU A 7 -2.11 25.05 -30.82
CA LEU A 7 -1.75 25.22 -29.42
C LEU A 7 -0.56 24.31 -29.03
N GLU A 8 -0.59 23.06 -29.46
CA GLU A 8 0.49 22.10 -29.23
C GLU A 8 1.79 22.57 -29.92
N CYS A 9 1.73 23.02 -31.18
CA CYS A 9 2.89 23.55 -31.87
C CYS A 9 3.46 24.81 -31.20
N ARG A 10 2.63 25.66 -30.59
CA ARG A 10 3.09 26.83 -29.83
C ARG A 10 3.70 26.47 -28.49
N ALA A 11 3.20 25.43 -27.86
CA ALA A 11 3.74 24.94 -26.58
C ALA A 11 5.06 24.16 -26.75
N LEU A 12 5.31 23.60 -27.94
CA LEU A 12 6.47 22.73 -28.19
C LEU A 12 7.83 23.40 -27.89
N PRO A 13 8.11 24.66 -28.29
CA PRO A 13 9.36 25.32 -27.94
C PRO A 13 9.56 25.47 -26.44
N ALA A 14 8.49 25.80 -25.70
CA ALA A 14 8.56 25.88 -24.21
C ALA A 14 8.82 24.52 -23.57
N LEU A 15 8.17 23.46 -24.07
CA LEU A 15 8.39 22.10 -23.60
C LEU A 15 9.83 21.62 -23.90
N ILE A 16 10.36 21.92 -25.09
CA ILE A 16 11.76 21.62 -25.44
C ILE A 16 12.71 22.38 -24.52
N GLN A 17 12.46 23.68 -24.28
CA GLN A 17 13.26 24.48 -23.37
C GLN A 17 13.25 23.90 -21.93
N MET A 18 12.09 23.49 -21.44
CA MET A 18 11.95 22.84 -20.14
C MET A 18 12.72 21.50 -20.11
N TYR A 19 12.66 20.72 -21.18
CA TYR A 19 13.37 19.44 -21.28
C TYR A 19 14.89 19.65 -21.29
N VAL A 20 15.39 20.63 -22.02
CA VAL A 20 16.84 20.94 -22.13
C VAL A 20 17.38 21.54 -20.84
N ASN A 21 16.65 22.46 -20.23
CA ASN A 21 17.10 23.12 -19.00
C ASN A 21 16.89 22.25 -17.74
N GLY A 22 16.00 21.24 -17.83
CA GLY A 22 15.58 20.45 -16.68
C GLY A 22 14.83 21.28 -15.62
N PHE A 23 14.55 20.66 -14.51
CA PHE A 23 13.97 21.30 -13.33
C PHE A 23 15.04 21.37 -12.22
N LYS A 24 15.22 22.55 -11.65
CA LYS A 24 16.03 22.66 -10.44
C LYS A 24 15.24 22.15 -9.25
N LEU A 25 15.60 20.96 -8.79
CA LEU A 25 14.96 20.34 -7.64
C LEU A 25 15.64 20.84 -6.34
N ASN A 26 14.86 21.22 -5.35
CA ASN A 26 15.38 21.46 -4.01
C ASN A 26 15.48 20.13 -3.26
N VAL A 27 16.62 19.48 -3.38
CA VAL A 27 16.85 18.13 -2.83
C VAL A 27 16.69 18.10 -1.30
N ASP A 28 17.09 19.16 -0.62
CA ASP A 28 17.02 19.20 0.85
C ASP A 28 15.56 19.24 1.32
N TYR A 29 14.71 20.04 0.66
CA TYR A 29 13.27 20.04 0.91
C TYR A 29 12.65 18.67 0.70
N TYR A 30 13.03 17.95 -0.37
CA TYR A 30 12.49 16.61 -0.62
C TYR A 30 12.99 15.55 0.37
N ARG A 31 14.18 15.73 0.94
CA ARG A 31 14.68 14.88 2.04
C ARG A 31 13.88 15.07 3.32
N GLU A 32 13.57 16.31 3.68
CA GLU A 32 12.70 16.61 4.83
C GLU A 32 11.31 16.03 4.61
N LEU A 33 10.73 16.25 3.43
CA LEU A 33 9.43 15.71 3.06
C LEU A 33 9.41 14.18 3.09
N LEU A 34 10.50 13.50 2.70
CA LEU A 34 10.60 12.04 2.78
C LEU A 34 10.54 11.53 4.21
N VAL A 35 11.17 12.23 5.16
CA VAL A 35 11.08 11.86 6.58
C VAL A 35 9.65 11.99 7.07
N GLU A 36 9.00 13.14 6.84
CA GLU A 36 7.61 13.39 7.25
C GLU A 36 6.63 12.35 6.66
N GLU A 37 6.73 12.08 5.35
CA GLU A 37 5.84 11.09 4.70
C GLU A 37 6.14 9.66 5.15
N SER A 38 7.39 9.35 5.50
CA SER A 38 7.76 8.04 6.05
C SER A 38 7.19 7.83 7.45
N GLU A 39 7.27 8.84 8.31
CA GLU A 39 6.66 8.80 9.65
C GLU A 39 5.13 8.69 9.57
N PHE A 40 4.51 9.48 8.68
CA PHE A 40 3.07 9.40 8.45
C PHE A 40 2.64 8.03 7.94
N ARG A 41 3.40 7.42 7.01
CA ARG A 41 3.15 6.06 6.51
C ARG A 41 3.22 5.02 7.64
N GLU A 42 4.26 5.08 8.50
CA GLU A 42 4.38 4.11 9.60
C GLU A 42 3.26 4.31 10.64
N LYS A 43 2.89 5.54 10.94
CA LYS A 43 1.73 5.83 11.79
C LYS A 43 0.46 5.19 11.24
N LYS A 44 0.15 5.40 9.95
CA LYS A 44 -1.04 4.83 9.30
C LYS A 44 -1.00 3.30 9.22
N LYS A 45 0.18 2.73 9.04
CA LYS A 45 0.38 1.28 9.10
C LYS A 45 0.04 0.72 10.48
N LEU A 46 0.48 1.38 11.55
CA LEU A 46 0.19 0.96 12.91
C LEU A 46 -1.31 1.06 13.22
N GLU A 47 -2.00 2.13 12.79
CA GLU A 47 -3.45 2.28 12.95
C GLU A 47 -4.22 1.11 12.31
N VAL A 48 -3.84 0.69 11.09
CA VAL A 48 -4.45 -0.48 10.42
C VAL A 48 -4.18 -1.77 11.19
N ILE A 49 -2.94 -1.98 11.63
CA ILE A 49 -2.53 -3.19 12.37
C ILE A 49 -3.26 -3.26 13.72
N GLU A 50 -3.37 -2.15 14.42
CA GLU A 50 -4.09 -2.06 15.69
C GLU A 50 -5.58 -2.38 15.51
N TYR A 51 -6.21 -1.81 14.49
CA TYR A 51 -7.59 -2.12 14.15
C TYR A 51 -7.79 -3.62 13.91
N LEU A 52 -6.95 -4.24 13.10
CA LEU A 52 -7.02 -5.66 12.79
C LEU A 52 -6.73 -6.54 14.00
N ASN A 53 -5.78 -6.14 14.85
CA ASN A 53 -5.46 -6.87 16.08
C ASN A 53 -6.61 -6.83 17.08
N ASN A 54 -7.30 -5.70 17.22
CA ASN A 54 -8.48 -5.53 18.09
C ASN A 54 -9.67 -6.39 17.63
N HIS A 55 -9.73 -6.72 16.34
CA HIS A 55 -10.73 -7.66 15.80
C HIS A 55 -10.30 -9.12 15.85
N GLY A 56 -9.13 -9.43 16.44
CA GLY A 56 -8.64 -10.80 16.62
C GLY A 56 -8.23 -11.55 15.35
N VAL A 57 -8.17 -10.86 14.19
CA VAL A 57 -7.89 -11.50 12.88
C VAL A 57 -6.41 -11.73 12.61
N LEU A 58 -5.53 -11.27 13.51
CA LEU A 58 -4.07 -11.43 13.39
C LEU A 58 -3.48 -12.50 14.31
N GLU A 59 -4.31 -13.37 14.91
CA GLU A 59 -3.85 -14.39 15.85
C GLU A 59 -2.82 -15.35 15.26
N GLU A 60 -2.99 -15.75 14.00
CA GLU A 60 -2.02 -16.64 13.29
C GLU A 60 -0.64 -16.01 13.08
N TYR A 61 -0.54 -14.69 13.20
CA TYR A 61 0.71 -13.95 13.05
C TYR A 61 1.36 -13.61 14.41
N LYS A 62 0.81 -14.09 15.51
CA LYS A 62 1.38 -13.91 16.83
C LYS A 62 2.42 -14.99 17.13
N CYS A 63 3.50 -14.59 17.81
CA CYS A 63 4.51 -15.53 18.28
C CYS A 63 3.91 -16.40 19.40
N PRO A 64 3.90 -17.73 19.28
CA PRO A 64 3.31 -18.61 20.27
C PRO A 64 3.99 -18.52 21.65
N LEU A 65 5.25 -18.08 21.71
CA LEU A 65 6.02 -17.98 22.93
C LEU A 65 5.82 -16.64 23.65
N THR A 66 5.71 -15.54 22.92
CA THR A 66 5.67 -14.18 23.46
C THR A 66 4.33 -13.48 23.31
N GLY A 67 3.41 -14.04 22.52
CA GLY A 67 2.13 -13.41 22.16
C GLY A 67 2.26 -12.11 21.34
N LYS A 68 3.49 -11.69 21.01
CA LYS A 68 3.71 -10.48 20.21
C LYS A 68 3.40 -10.72 18.75
N LEU A 69 2.78 -9.72 18.12
CA LEU A 69 2.51 -9.73 16.70
C LEU A 69 3.82 -9.66 15.91
N LEU A 70 4.00 -10.59 14.97
CA LEU A 70 5.15 -10.64 14.07
C LEU A 70 4.85 -9.80 12.83
N ILE A 71 5.63 -8.75 12.60
CA ILE A 71 5.46 -7.84 11.47
C ILE A 71 6.63 -8.03 10.50
N HIS A 72 6.34 -8.14 9.20
CA HIS A 72 7.35 -8.11 8.15
C HIS A 72 7.99 -6.70 8.04
N PRO A 73 9.33 -6.53 7.84
CA PRO A 73 10.32 -7.58 7.47
C PRO A 73 11.00 -8.30 8.64
N GLU A 74 10.71 -7.99 9.87
CA GLU A 74 11.37 -8.60 11.05
C GLU A 74 11.28 -10.13 11.06
N TYR A 75 10.18 -10.66 10.48
CA TYR A 75 9.95 -12.09 10.32
C TYR A 75 9.60 -12.45 8.87
N SER A 76 10.61 -12.59 8.03
CA SER A 76 10.42 -13.21 6.72
C SER A 76 10.39 -14.72 6.90
N GLY A 77 9.23 -15.34 6.96
CA GLY A 77 9.07 -16.79 7.17
C GLY A 77 9.67 -17.69 6.08
N LYS A 78 10.96 -17.55 5.82
CA LYS A 78 11.72 -18.44 4.95
C LYS A 78 12.26 -19.59 5.81
N GLY A 79 11.59 -20.74 5.74
CA GLY A 79 12.03 -21.97 6.40
C GLY A 79 10.89 -22.77 7.02
N LYS A 80 11.03 -24.10 7.07
CA LYS A 80 10.07 -24.98 7.77
C LYS A 80 10.07 -24.62 9.27
N GLY A 81 8.91 -24.33 9.83
CA GLY A 81 8.74 -24.06 11.26
C GLY A 81 8.89 -22.60 11.67
N LYS A 82 9.13 -21.65 10.76
CA LYS A 82 9.11 -20.21 11.09
C LYS A 82 7.71 -19.62 10.93
N THR A 83 7.26 -18.92 11.97
CA THR A 83 6.03 -18.14 11.94
C THR A 83 6.14 -17.03 10.91
N LYS A 84 5.16 -16.92 10.02
CA LYS A 84 5.16 -15.85 9.00
C LYS A 84 4.70 -14.56 9.64
N GLY A 85 5.48 -13.50 9.50
CA GLY A 85 5.06 -12.16 9.88
C GLY A 85 3.94 -11.63 8.99
N PHE A 86 3.08 -10.80 9.56
CA PHE A 86 2.05 -10.09 8.81
C PHE A 86 2.67 -9.00 7.95
N ASN A 87 2.32 -9.00 6.67
CA ASN A 87 2.76 -7.99 5.72
C ASN A 87 1.54 -7.35 5.04
N LEU A 88 1.25 -6.11 5.43
CA LEU A 88 0.14 -5.34 4.89
C LEU A 88 0.25 -5.06 3.38
N ALA A 89 1.46 -5.12 2.82
CA ALA A 89 1.70 -4.98 1.38
C ALA A 89 1.46 -6.29 0.60
N SER A 90 1.25 -7.43 1.27
CA SER A 90 0.96 -8.71 0.63
C SER A 90 -0.54 -8.82 0.30
N PRO A 91 -0.95 -8.84 -0.99
CA PRO A 91 -2.36 -8.95 -1.36
C PRO A 91 -3.04 -10.22 -0.85
N ALA A 92 -2.29 -11.32 -0.74
CA ALA A 92 -2.81 -12.60 -0.24
C ALA A 92 -3.18 -12.50 1.24
N GLN A 93 -2.22 -12.08 2.09
CA GLN A 93 -2.45 -11.93 3.54
C GLN A 93 -3.51 -10.86 3.83
N LEU A 94 -3.48 -9.75 3.09
CA LEU A 94 -4.48 -8.70 3.22
C LEU A 94 -5.88 -9.21 2.86
N GLY A 95 -6.00 -9.98 1.78
CA GLY A 95 -7.27 -10.56 1.35
C GLY A 95 -7.87 -11.49 2.39
N ASP A 96 -7.04 -12.38 2.96
CA ASP A 96 -7.45 -13.32 4.00
C ASP A 96 -7.95 -12.57 5.24
N VAL A 97 -7.20 -11.59 5.71
CA VAL A 97 -7.55 -10.79 6.90
C VAL A 97 -8.78 -9.92 6.66
N LEU A 98 -8.93 -9.29 5.50
CA LEU A 98 -10.13 -8.51 5.17
C LEU A 98 -11.37 -9.39 5.06
N ALA A 99 -11.25 -10.61 4.54
CA ALA A 99 -12.36 -11.56 4.50
C ALA A 99 -12.77 -11.99 5.92
N MET A 100 -11.82 -12.17 6.85
CA MET A 100 -12.10 -12.47 8.26
C MET A 100 -12.81 -11.31 8.97
N VAL A 101 -12.53 -10.06 8.60
CA VAL A 101 -13.25 -8.87 9.11
C VAL A 101 -14.67 -8.77 8.52
N GLY A 102 -14.99 -9.58 7.52
CA GLY A 102 -16.32 -9.62 6.91
C GLY A 102 -16.47 -8.78 5.63
N VAL A 103 -15.36 -8.32 5.04
CA VAL A 103 -15.42 -7.64 3.74
C VAL A 103 -15.78 -8.65 2.65
N PRO A 104 -16.85 -8.42 1.84
CA PRO A 104 -17.31 -9.39 0.86
C PRO A 104 -16.42 -9.40 -0.39
N LEU A 105 -15.24 -10.01 -0.26
CA LEU A 105 -14.27 -10.14 -1.34
C LEU A 105 -14.60 -11.35 -2.24
N LYS A 106 -14.29 -11.21 -3.53
CA LYS A 106 -14.41 -12.34 -4.46
C LYS A 106 -13.31 -13.37 -4.18
N ALA A 107 -13.73 -14.57 -3.80
CA ALA A 107 -12.83 -15.70 -3.64
C ALA A 107 -12.43 -16.28 -5.00
N LYS A 108 -11.15 -16.60 -5.16
CA LYS A 108 -10.60 -17.36 -6.29
C LYS A 108 -9.94 -18.61 -5.73
N VAL A 109 -10.41 -19.76 -6.18
CA VAL A 109 -9.78 -21.04 -5.84
C VAL A 109 -8.70 -21.34 -6.87
N ASN A 110 -7.50 -21.61 -6.41
CA ASN A 110 -6.41 -22.04 -7.29
C ASN A 110 -6.58 -23.52 -7.56
N GLU A 111 -6.95 -23.88 -8.81
CA GLU A 111 -7.22 -25.25 -9.21
C GLU A 111 -6.06 -26.23 -8.98
N LYS A 112 -4.81 -25.72 -9.04
CA LYS A 112 -3.58 -26.54 -8.84
C LYS A 112 -3.27 -26.81 -7.37
N THR A 113 -3.61 -25.90 -6.47
CA THR A 113 -3.21 -25.98 -5.05
C THR A 113 -4.37 -26.12 -4.09
N GLY A 114 -5.61 -26.01 -4.58
CA GLY A 114 -6.83 -26.01 -3.77
C GLY A 114 -6.96 -24.84 -2.79
N LYS A 115 -5.99 -23.88 -2.81
CA LYS A 115 -6.00 -22.73 -1.89
C LYS A 115 -6.96 -21.65 -2.38
N THR A 116 -7.81 -21.19 -1.48
CA THR A 116 -8.64 -20.01 -1.70
C THR A 116 -7.79 -18.74 -1.52
N SER A 117 -7.89 -17.83 -2.46
CA SER A 117 -7.31 -16.49 -2.36
C SER A 117 -8.38 -15.44 -2.62
N TYR A 118 -8.29 -14.30 -1.96
CA TYR A 118 -9.27 -13.22 -2.10
C TYR A 118 -8.73 -12.10 -2.98
N SER A 119 -9.59 -11.57 -3.85
CA SER A 119 -9.20 -10.48 -4.76
C SER A 119 -9.21 -9.14 -4.02
N CYS A 120 -8.03 -8.53 -3.88
CA CYS A 120 -7.87 -7.16 -3.38
C CYS A 120 -7.82 -6.12 -4.52
N ASP A 121 -8.69 -6.29 -5.55
CA ASP A 121 -8.79 -5.33 -6.64
C ASP A 121 -9.19 -3.95 -6.10
N LYS A 122 -8.51 -2.91 -6.60
CA LYS A 122 -8.75 -1.52 -6.22
C LYS A 122 -10.21 -1.10 -6.38
N ASN A 123 -10.87 -1.57 -7.43
CA ASN A 123 -12.26 -1.23 -7.71
C ASN A 123 -13.22 -1.89 -6.71
N ILE A 124 -12.93 -3.14 -6.33
CA ILE A 124 -13.72 -3.87 -5.33
C ILE A 124 -13.55 -3.21 -3.96
N LEU A 125 -12.32 -2.91 -3.56
CA LEU A 125 -12.06 -2.24 -2.28
C LEU A 125 -12.68 -0.84 -2.24
N ALA A 126 -12.65 -0.09 -3.36
CA ALA A 126 -13.26 1.24 -3.45
C ALA A 126 -14.78 1.21 -3.28
N PHE A 127 -15.44 0.16 -3.77
CA PHE A 127 -16.89 -0.02 -3.63
C PHE A 127 -17.32 -0.12 -2.16
N TYR A 128 -16.58 -0.90 -1.35
CA TYR A 128 -16.89 -1.14 0.06
C TYR A 128 -16.27 -0.12 1.03
N LEU A 129 -15.64 0.92 0.53
CA LEU A 129 -14.87 1.87 1.31
C LEU A 129 -15.72 2.65 2.34
N ARG A 130 -17.03 2.81 2.06
CA ARG A 130 -17.97 3.50 2.95
C ARG A 130 -18.44 2.61 4.09
N ASP A 131 -18.51 1.31 3.86
CA ASP A 131 -19.14 0.35 4.76
C ASP A 131 -18.14 -0.22 5.79
N PHE A 132 -16.84 -0.23 5.46
CA PHE A 132 -15.80 -0.81 6.30
C PHE A 132 -14.71 0.20 6.66
N GLU A 133 -14.56 0.45 7.96
CA GLU A 133 -13.54 1.37 8.48
C GLU A 133 -12.12 0.92 8.15
N VAL A 134 -11.85 -0.39 8.22
CA VAL A 134 -10.54 -0.96 7.86
C VAL A 134 -10.09 -0.58 6.47
N LEU A 135 -11.03 -0.48 5.50
CA LEU A 135 -10.70 -0.09 4.13
C LEU A 135 -10.35 1.39 4.02
N ARG A 136 -10.96 2.26 4.84
CA ARG A 136 -10.60 3.68 4.92
C ARG A 136 -9.19 3.85 5.45
N LEU A 137 -8.86 3.20 6.57
CA LEU A 137 -7.53 3.20 7.16
C LEU A 137 -6.47 2.63 6.19
N TYR A 138 -6.79 1.49 5.54
CA TYR A 138 -5.90 0.91 4.55
C TYR A 138 -5.67 1.82 3.34
N LYS A 139 -6.69 2.53 2.86
CA LYS A 139 -6.55 3.50 1.77
C LYS A 139 -5.62 4.64 2.15
N GLU A 140 -5.74 5.18 3.36
CA GLU A 140 -4.85 6.23 3.87
C GLU A 140 -3.40 5.75 3.92
N TYR A 141 -3.16 4.56 4.48
CA TYR A 141 -1.84 3.92 4.44
C TYR A 141 -1.31 3.75 3.01
N LYS A 142 -2.14 3.25 2.09
CA LYS A 142 -1.75 3.04 0.68
C LYS A 142 -1.39 4.34 -0.03
N ASN A 143 -2.15 5.41 0.24
CA ASN A 143 -1.87 6.74 -0.30
C ASN A 143 -0.54 7.29 0.25
N ALA A 144 -0.31 7.17 1.57
CA ALA A 144 0.96 7.55 2.19
C ALA A 144 2.13 6.77 1.60
N ALA A 145 2.02 5.45 1.46
CA ALA A 145 3.05 4.61 0.85
C ALA A 145 3.36 5.01 -0.61
N THR A 146 2.33 5.41 -1.37
CA THR A 146 2.51 5.90 -2.74
C THR A 146 3.25 7.24 -2.78
N ARG A 147 2.89 8.19 -1.89
CA ARG A 147 3.58 9.50 -1.79
C ARG A 147 5.03 9.32 -1.38
N THR A 148 5.32 8.52 -0.35
CA THR A 148 6.69 8.18 0.06
C THR A 148 7.51 7.65 -1.12
N ALA A 149 6.97 6.66 -1.85
CA ALA A 149 7.65 6.07 -3.01
C ALA A 149 7.83 7.06 -4.19
N MET A 150 6.96 8.06 -4.33
CA MET A 150 7.13 9.13 -5.32
C MET A 150 8.27 10.06 -4.92
N VAL A 151 8.33 10.46 -3.65
CA VAL A 151 9.40 11.33 -3.13
C VAL A 151 10.76 10.63 -3.20
N GLU A 152 10.85 9.36 -2.81
CA GLU A 152 12.05 8.53 -2.93
C GLU A 152 12.64 8.50 -4.35
N LYS A 153 11.79 8.57 -5.38
CA LYS A 153 12.24 8.55 -6.78
C LYS A 153 12.75 9.91 -7.28
N LEU A 154 12.50 10.98 -6.54
CA LEU A 154 12.90 12.34 -6.91
C LEU A 154 14.25 12.73 -6.32
N ILE A 155 14.73 11.99 -5.34
CA ILE A 155 16.02 12.18 -4.66
C ILE A 155 17.06 11.21 -5.22
#